data_5a90c9ff5c0025a0dcf28c116a1bd154
#
_entry.id   5a90c9ff5c0025a0dcf28c116a1bd154
#
_cell.length_a   1.000
_cell.length_b   1.000
_cell.length_c   1.000
_cell.angle_alpha   90.00
_cell.angle_beta   90.00
_cell.angle_gamma   90.00
#
_symmetry.space_group_name_H-M   'P 1'
#
loop_
_entity.id
_entity.type
_entity.pdbx_description
1 polymer ?
#
loop_
_entity_poly.entity_id
_entity_poly.type
_entity_poly.pdbx_seq_one_letter_code
_entity_poly.pdbx_strand_id
1 'polypeptide(L)'
;HDPFIYFVGAGPGGLWKTVNNGNTFESIFDNEETSGIGHVAIAPSDQNIVWVGTGESNLRNSTQYGNGVYNSTDGGKTWSNKGLQKTHHIGKVIIHPENPNVVYVAAQGQYYTDNEERGVYKTTNSGNSWKKVLSIKHGKIHVGVTDLVMDPRDSNVLYATSYQRIRRPWGFSGAGPKSGIYKTVDGGKNWKKLSGGLPTGLLGKIGLAIFPRNPDILYAIIEDANSPEMSYEERWIEIQNGKPSSKPIVGNIVYRTDDAGLSWRQASEGNVGGRPNYYGQIIVDPNDDKVVYVLSEKVDISRDSGKTWKRAFEYGGDNHVLWINPKDSRHMLLGYDYGFARSYDSGKNWIHFDNISMAQLYAISIDMDFPYNVYGGMQDFGTWKGPSTKKGRFPIRFEDWEHVRGGDGFYSQVDPTNNRWLYCESQFGELARNDQKTGERKPIRYRGNK
;
A
#
# COMPACT_ATOMS: atom_id res chain seq x y z
N HIS A 1 -5.12 7.98 22.56
CA HIS A 1 -4.38 6.74 22.36
C HIS A 1 -2.90 6.95 22.71
N ASP A 2 -2.23 5.87 23.15
CA ASP A 2 -0.81 5.84 23.41
C ASP A 2 -0.05 5.71 22.07
N PRO A 3 0.83 6.67 21.72
CA PRO A 3 1.56 6.62 20.45
C PRO A 3 2.66 5.54 20.41
N PHE A 4 2.89 4.83 21.50
CA PHE A 4 3.84 3.72 21.60
C PHE A 4 3.20 2.35 21.35
N ILE A 5 1.85 2.32 21.26
CA ILE A 5 1.08 1.12 20.91
C ILE A 5 0.54 1.31 19.48
N TYR A 6 1.01 0.50 18.55
CA TYR A 6 0.54 0.58 17.17
C TYR A 6 0.54 -0.76 16.45
N PHE A 7 -0.18 -0.80 15.36
CA PHE A 7 -0.31 -1.95 14.46
C PHE A 7 0.40 -1.66 13.15
N VAL A 8 1.06 -2.67 12.60
CA VAL A 8 1.71 -2.64 11.30
C VAL A 8 1.07 -3.71 10.42
N GLY A 9 0.29 -3.29 9.44
CA GLY A 9 -0.28 -4.18 8.43
C GLY A 9 0.64 -4.26 7.22
N ALA A 10 1.17 -5.43 6.94
CA ALA A 10 1.95 -5.68 5.75
C ALA A 10 1.05 -6.29 4.66
N GLY A 11 1.23 -5.87 3.40
CA GLY A 11 0.42 -6.35 2.28
C GLY A 11 0.24 -7.87 2.33
N PRO A 12 1.24 -8.68 1.99
CA PRO A 12 1.19 -10.13 2.12
C PRO A 12 1.72 -10.67 3.45
N GLY A 13 2.20 -9.82 4.37
CA GLY A 13 2.97 -10.20 5.58
C GLY A 13 2.17 -10.24 6.88
N GLY A 14 0.84 -10.17 6.85
CA GLY A 14 0.00 -10.24 8.04
C GLY A 14 -0.06 -8.94 8.85
N LEU A 15 -0.56 -9.05 10.08
CA LEU A 15 -0.74 -7.94 11.01
C LEU A 15 0.14 -8.12 12.24
N TRP A 16 0.93 -7.10 12.52
CA TRP A 16 1.86 -7.04 13.62
C TRP A 16 1.46 -5.97 14.62
N LYS A 17 1.70 -6.22 15.91
CA LYS A 17 1.43 -5.28 16.99
C LYS A 17 2.66 -5.05 17.84
N THR A 18 2.90 -3.81 18.24
CA THR A 18 3.83 -3.46 19.29
C THR A 18 3.10 -2.75 20.43
N VAL A 19 3.56 -2.98 21.66
CA VAL A 19 3.09 -2.29 22.87
C VAL A 19 4.21 -1.50 23.57
N ASN A 20 5.39 -1.47 22.95
CA ASN A 20 6.59 -0.87 23.50
C ASN A 20 7.40 -0.10 22.45
N ASN A 21 6.66 0.58 21.55
CA ASN A 21 7.22 1.50 20.57
C ASN A 21 8.19 0.82 19.58
N GLY A 22 7.88 -0.43 19.18
CA GLY A 22 8.64 -1.18 18.21
C GLY A 22 9.87 -1.92 18.75
N ASN A 23 10.10 -1.93 20.07
CA ASN A 23 11.16 -2.75 20.64
C ASN A 23 10.89 -4.26 20.41
N THR A 24 9.62 -4.64 20.44
CA THR A 24 9.17 -5.98 20.03
C THR A 24 7.89 -5.88 19.20
N PHE A 25 7.72 -6.82 18.29
CA PHE A 25 6.49 -7.01 17.52
C PHE A 25 5.98 -8.43 17.73
N GLU A 26 4.66 -8.55 17.80
CA GLU A 26 3.94 -9.81 17.86
C GLU A 26 3.08 -9.95 16.61
N SER A 27 3.16 -11.08 15.91
CA SER A 27 2.21 -11.41 14.86
C SER A 27 0.89 -11.80 15.49
N ILE A 28 -0.19 -11.15 15.11
CA ILE A 28 -1.49 -11.27 15.76
C ILE A 28 -2.62 -11.69 14.80
N PHE A 29 -2.28 -12.11 13.59
CA PHE A 29 -3.26 -12.44 12.56
C PHE A 29 -2.96 -13.76 11.82
N ASP A 30 -2.02 -14.57 12.33
CA ASP A 30 -1.52 -15.76 11.67
C ASP A 30 -2.54 -16.91 11.58
N ASN A 31 -3.55 -16.90 12.43
CA ASN A 31 -4.61 -17.92 12.44
C ASN A 31 -5.79 -17.59 11.52
N GLU A 32 -5.74 -16.44 10.83
CA GLU A 32 -6.82 -16.03 9.94
C GLU A 32 -6.61 -16.55 8.51
N GLU A 33 -7.69 -16.62 7.74
CA GLU A 33 -7.69 -17.22 6.40
C GLU A 33 -6.89 -16.44 5.34
N THR A 34 -6.37 -15.27 5.67
CA THR A 34 -5.55 -14.45 4.78
C THR A 34 -4.52 -13.66 5.55
N SER A 35 -3.33 -13.52 4.98
CA SER A 35 -2.27 -12.63 5.47
C SER A 35 -2.24 -11.28 4.75
N GLY A 36 -3.07 -11.09 3.72
CA GLY A 36 -3.12 -9.82 2.97
C GLY A 36 -3.82 -8.73 3.76
N ILE A 37 -3.12 -7.69 4.16
CA ILE A 37 -3.67 -6.54 4.89
C ILE A 37 -3.80 -5.34 3.95
N GLY A 38 -5.01 -4.82 3.83
CA GLY A 38 -5.29 -3.61 3.04
C GLY A 38 -5.34 -2.34 3.89
N HIS A 39 -6.01 -2.40 5.04
CA HIS A 39 -6.11 -1.26 5.96
C HIS A 39 -6.40 -1.72 7.39
N VAL A 40 -5.85 -0.99 8.36
CA VAL A 40 -6.12 -1.18 9.80
C VAL A 40 -6.73 0.09 10.37
N ALA A 41 -7.79 -0.03 11.15
CA ALA A 41 -8.44 1.07 11.85
C ALA A 41 -8.70 0.73 13.31
N ILE A 42 -8.40 1.67 14.20
CA ILE A 42 -8.66 1.57 15.64
C ILE A 42 -9.83 2.52 15.95
N ALA A 43 -10.83 2.08 16.72
CA ALA A 43 -11.93 2.93 17.08
C ALA A 43 -11.45 4.11 17.94
N PRO A 44 -11.80 5.37 17.57
CA PRO A 44 -11.42 6.53 18.37
C PRO A 44 -11.96 6.49 19.80
N SER A 45 -13.13 5.89 20.02
CA SER A 45 -13.79 5.79 21.31
C SER A 45 -13.29 4.63 22.19
N ASP A 46 -12.71 3.57 21.59
CA ASP A 46 -12.22 2.39 22.31
C ASP A 46 -11.05 1.74 21.56
N GLN A 47 -9.86 1.82 22.15
CA GLN A 47 -8.63 1.25 21.57
C GLN A 47 -8.63 -0.30 21.47
N ASN A 48 -9.52 -0.99 22.16
CA ASN A 48 -9.67 -2.45 22.06
C ASN A 48 -10.42 -2.86 20.79
N ILE A 49 -11.19 -1.94 20.20
CA ILE A 49 -11.94 -2.21 18.97
C ILE A 49 -11.07 -1.87 17.78
N VAL A 50 -10.63 -2.91 17.08
CA VAL A 50 -9.76 -2.82 15.90
C VAL A 50 -10.45 -3.50 14.72
N TRP A 51 -10.42 -2.85 13.57
CA TRP A 51 -10.91 -3.39 12.31
C TRP A 51 -9.79 -3.54 11.30
N VAL A 52 -9.84 -4.65 10.57
CA VAL A 52 -8.90 -4.94 9.48
C VAL A 52 -9.69 -5.16 8.19
N GLY A 53 -9.38 -4.37 7.19
CA GLY A 53 -9.76 -4.63 5.81
C GLY A 53 -8.67 -5.44 5.14
N THR A 54 -8.99 -6.59 4.58
CA THR A 54 -8.02 -7.51 4.02
C THR A 54 -7.85 -7.36 2.51
N GLY A 55 -6.75 -7.93 1.98
CA GLY A 55 -6.31 -7.83 0.59
C GLY A 55 -5.46 -6.58 0.33
N GLU A 56 -4.34 -6.73 -0.35
CA GLU A 56 -3.44 -5.61 -0.64
C GLU A 56 -4.19 -4.44 -1.29
N SER A 57 -4.05 -3.24 -0.74
CA SER A 57 -4.73 -2.03 -1.22
C SER A 57 -3.98 -1.34 -2.35
N ASN A 58 -2.67 -1.50 -2.43
CA ASN A 58 -1.84 -1.02 -3.53
C ASN A 58 -1.74 -2.06 -4.63
N LEU A 59 -2.26 -1.70 -5.79
CA LEU A 59 -2.62 -2.61 -6.84
C LEU A 59 -1.47 -2.87 -7.82
N ARG A 60 -0.78 -3.99 -7.69
CA ARG A 60 0.28 -4.47 -8.58
C ARG A 60 -0.13 -5.73 -9.38
N ASN A 61 0.83 -6.39 -10.04
CA ASN A 61 0.55 -7.54 -10.90
C ASN A 61 0.17 -8.81 -10.14
N SER A 62 0.67 -8.97 -8.91
CA SER A 62 0.52 -10.15 -8.07
C SER A 62 0.05 -9.77 -6.67
N THR A 63 -1.09 -9.10 -6.57
CA THR A 63 -1.70 -8.71 -5.29
C THR A 63 -2.29 -9.89 -4.57
N GLN A 64 -2.04 -9.98 -3.26
CA GLN A 64 -2.65 -10.99 -2.42
C GLN A 64 -4.12 -10.65 -2.13
N TYR A 65 -4.98 -11.65 -2.28
CA TYR A 65 -6.41 -11.53 -1.99
C TYR A 65 -6.66 -11.47 -0.49
N GLY A 66 -7.68 -10.70 -0.14
CA GLY A 66 -8.26 -10.70 1.17
C GLY A 66 -9.50 -11.59 1.26
N ASN A 67 -10.02 -11.71 2.49
CA ASN A 67 -11.22 -12.43 2.84
C ASN A 67 -12.23 -11.51 3.57
N GLY A 68 -12.47 -10.32 3.02
CA GLY A 68 -13.40 -9.32 3.59
C GLY A 68 -12.81 -8.54 4.76
N VAL A 69 -13.59 -8.34 5.80
CA VAL A 69 -13.21 -7.54 6.97
C VAL A 69 -13.27 -8.34 8.26
N TYR A 70 -12.35 -8.02 9.16
CA TYR A 70 -12.24 -8.64 10.48
C TYR A 70 -12.32 -7.58 11.57
N ASN A 71 -12.87 -7.98 12.72
CA ASN A 71 -12.98 -7.15 13.90
C ASN A 71 -12.41 -7.88 15.13
N SER A 72 -11.67 -7.13 15.94
CA SER A 72 -11.27 -7.49 17.30
C SER A 72 -11.92 -6.53 18.28
N THR A 73 -12.31 -7.03 19.45
CA THR A 73 -12.83 -6.25 20.59
C THR A 73 -11.94 -6.33 21.82
N ASP A 74 -10.75 -6.92 21.70
CA ASP A 74 -9.79 -7.16 22.77
C ASP A 74 -8.36 -6.67 22.44
N GLY A 75 -8.29 -5.68 21.54
CA GLY A 75 -7.03 -5.05 21.15
C GLY A 75 -6.17 -5.92 20.23
N GLY A 76 -6.79 -6.81 19.45
CA GLY A 76 -6.12 -7.66 18.46
C GLY A 76 -5.68 -9.02 19.00
N LYS A 77 -6.14 -9.45 20.17
CA LYS A 77 -5.84 -10.79 20.69
C LYS A 77 -6.65 -11.88 19.99
N THR A 78 -7.92 -11.58 19.69
CA THR A 78 -8.80 -12.47 18.91
C THR A 78 -9.49 -11.69 17.78
N TRP A 79 -9.82 -12.41 16.71
CA TRP A 79 -10.43 -11.85 15.51
C TRP A 79 -11.70 -12.58 15.11
N SER A 80 -12.63 -11.84 14.53
CA SER A 80 -13.86 -12.38 13.97
C SER A 80 -14.06 -11.85 12.55
N ASN A 81 -14.20 -12.74 11.57
CA ASN A 81 -14.60 -12.34 10.22
C ASN A 81 -16.02 -11.74 10.26
N LYS A 82 -16.18 -10.55 9.71
CA LYS A 82 -17.42 -9.76 9.68
C LYS A 82 -18.04 -9.65 8.29
N GLY A 83 -17.64 -10.53 7.39
CA GLY A 83 -18.23 -10.60 6.05
C GLY A 83 -17.45 -9.81 4.99
N LEU A 84 -18.13 -9.51 3.89
CA LEU A 84 -17.57 -8.86 2.71
C LEU A 84 -16.46 -9.66 2.00
N GLN A 85 -16.44 -10.99 2.12
CA GLN A 85 -15.37 -11.86 1.57
C GLN A 85 -15.18 -11.68 0.07
N LYS A 86 -16.27 -11.50 -0.68
CA LYS A 86 -16.23 -11.32 -2.15
C LYS A 86 -15.65 -9.98 -2.61
N THR A 87 -15.35 -9.05 -1.69
CA THR A 87 -14.73 -7.76 -2.04
C THR A 87 -13.26 -7.89 -2.40
N HIS A 88 -12.60 -8.94 -1.98
CA HIS A 88 -11.19 -9.29 -2.21
C HIS A 88 -10.17 -8.25 -1.76
N HIS A 89 -10.39 -6.96 -2.03
CA HIS A 89 -9.43 -5.89 -1.70
C HIS A 89 -10.14 -4.71 -1.06
N ILE A 90 -9.76 -4.41 0.17
CA ILE A 90 -10.27 -3.28 0.94
C ILE A 90 -9.26 -2.14 0.91
N GLY A 91 -9.67 -0.98 0.37
CA GLY A 91 -8.82 0.21 0.33
C GLY A 91 -8.78 0.98 1.64
N LYS A 92 -9.94 1.05 2.33
CA LYS A 92 -10.07 1.86 3.55
C LYS A 92 -11.16 1.33 4.47
N VAL A 93 -10.93 1.45 5.77
CA VAL A 93 -11.92 1.23 6.83
C VAL A 93 -11.98 2.48 7.69
N ILE A 94 -13.17 3.02 7.92
CA ILE A 94 -13.41 4.16 8.82
C ILE A 94 -14.42 3.77 9.86
N ILE A 95 -14.10 4.00 11.12
CA ILE A 95 -14.96 3.77 12.27
C ILE A 95 -15.50 5.12 12.73
N HIS A 96 -16.81 5.17 12.98
CA HIS A 96 -17.43 6.37 13.51
C HIS A 96 -16.80 6.76 14.87
N PRO A 97 -16.44 8.04 15.09
CA PRO A 97 -15.63 8.45 16.23
C PRO A 97 -16.28 8.15 17.60
N GLU A 98 -17.59 8.27 17.71
CA GLU A 98 -18.33 8.10 18.97
C GLU A 98 -19.07 6.76 19.08
N ASN A 99 -19.43 6.14 17.94
CA ASN A 99 -20.18 4.89 17.91
C ASN A 99 -19.42 3.81 17.12
N PRO A 100 -18.64 2.96 17.76
CA PRO A 100 -17.80 1.97 17.10
C PRO A 100 -18.61 0.86 16.39
N ASN A 101 -19.92 0.79 16.58
CA ASN A 101 -20.81 -0.12 15.84
C ASN A 101 -21.04 0.35 14.39
N VAL A 102 -20.76 1.63 14.09
CA VAL A 102 -20.90 2.21 12.76
C VAL A 102 -19.55 2.23 12.06
N VAL A 103 -19.44 1.49 10.97
CA VAL A 103 -18.19 1.37 10.20
C VAL A 103 -18.50 1.50 8.71
N TYR A 104 -17.61 2.19 8.01
CA TYR A 104 -17.63 2.31 6.56
C TYR A 104 -16.40 1.60 5.96
N VAL A 105 -16.60 0.91 4.85
CA VAL A 105 -15.57 0.16 4.15
C VAL A 105 -15.55 0.53 2.68
N ALA A 106 -14.39 0.98 2.19
CA ALA A 106 -14.13 1.21 0.78
C ALA A 106 -13.62 -0.08 0.13
N ALA A 107 -14.43 -0.67 -0.75
CA ALA A 107 -14.12 -1.91 -1.44
C ALA A 107 -13.67 -1.65 -2.88
N GLN A 108 -12.45 -2.06 -3.19
CA GLN A 108 -11.89 -1.99 -4.54
C GLN A 108 -12.40 -3.11 -5.43
N GLY A 109 -12.81 -4.23 -4.81
CA GLY A 109 -13.28 -5.43 -5.49
C GLY A 109 -12.15 -6.27 -6.09
N GLN A 110 -12.50 -7.32 -6.78
CA GLN A 110 -11.55 -8.18 -7.48
C GLN A 110 -10.91 -7.43 -8.67
N TYR A 111 -9.62 -7.70 -8.92
CA TYR A 111 -8.86 -6.95 -9.93
C TYR A 111 -8.97 -7.43 -11.34
N TYR A 112 -8.96 -8.74 -11.52
CA TYR A 112 -8.84 -9.38 -12.82
C TYR A 112 -10.19 -9.60 -13.50
N THR A 113 -11.28 -9.43 -12.75
CA THR A 113 -12.65 -9.51 -13.25
C THR A 113 -13.46 -8.30 -12.81
N ASP A 114 -14.51 -7.98 -13.53
CA ASP A 114 -15.55 -7.11 -13.01
C ASP A 114 -16.34 -7.85 -11.94
N ASN A 115 -16.69 -7.17 -10.84
CA ASN A 115 -17.58 -7.70 -9.83
C ASN A 115 -18.42 -6.60 -9.20
N GLU A 116 -19.62 -6.97 -8.81
CA GLU A 116 -20.59 -6.04 -8.25
C GLU A 116 -20.28 -5.62 -6.80
N GLU A 117 -19.36 -6.29 -6.11
CA GLU A 117 -18.99 -6.00 -4.73
C GLU A 117 -18.16 -4.73 -4.55
N ARG A 118 -17.82 -4.05 -5.63
CA ARG A 118 -17.14 -2.74 -5.64
C ARG A 118 -18.02 -1.64 -5.09
N GLY A 119 -17.49 -0.73 -4.27
CA GLY A 119 -18.21 0.42 -3.74
C GLY A 119 -17.89 0.75 -2.28
N VAL A 120 -18.80 1.46 -1.61
CA VAL A 120 -18.73 1.72 -0.16
C VAL A 120 -19.81 0.94 0.55
N TYR A 121 -19.41 0.24 1.60
CA TYR A 121 -20.32 -0.49 2.50
C TYR A 121 -20.37 0.20 3.86
N LYS A 122 -21.54 0.13 4.49
CA LYS A 122 -21.81 0.64 5.84
C LYS A 122 -22.43 -0.45 6.68
N THR A 123 -21.95 -0.61 7.91
CA THR A 123 -22.66 -1.31 8.99
C THR A 123 -23.05 -0.33 10.08
N THR A 124 -24.08 -0.67 10.85
CA THR A 124 -24.50 0.05 12.06
C THR A 124 -24.64 -0.89 13.26
N ASN A 125 -24.16 -2.12 13.11
CA ASN A 125 -24.28 -3.19 14.10
C ASN A 125 -23.02 -4.07 14.18
N SER A 126 -21.84 -3.43 14.15
CA SER A 126 -20.53 -4.09 14.28
C SER A 126 -20.30 -5.19 13.24
N GLY A 127 -20.75 -4.99 12.00
CA GLY A 127 -20.52 -5.92 10.90
C GLY A 127 -21.45 -7.13 10.87
N ASN A 128 -22.47 -7.20 11.73
CA ASN A 128 -23.47 -8.28 11.67
C ASN A 128 -24.33 -8.21 10.39
N SER A 129 -24.42 -7.02 9.81
CA SER A 129 -25.00 -6.81 8.47
C SER A 129 -24.37 -5.61 7.78
N TRP A 130 -24.35 -5.63 6.46
CA TRP A 130 -23.77 -4.59 5.61
C TRP A 130 -24.77 -4.08 4.59
N LYS A 131 -24.76 -2.77 4.38
CA LYS A 131 -25.49 -2.11 3.29
C LYS A 131 -24.47 -1.46 2.36
N LYS A 132 -24.55 -1.74 1.05
CA LYS A 132 -23.81 -0.97 0.05
C LYS A 132 -24.45 0.41 -0.08
N VAL A 133 -23.72 1.45 0.29
CA VAL A 133 -24.21 2.84 0.33
C VAL A 133 -23.71 3.68 -0.84
N LEU A 134 -22.63 3.25 -1.52
CA LEU A 134 -22.16 3.85 -2.78
C LEU A 134 -21.91 2.74 -3.79
N SER A 135 -22.57 2.81 -4.95
CA SER A 135 -22.34 1.93 -6.10
C SER A 135 -22.21 2.78 -7.35
N ILE A 136 -21.08 2.63 -8.04
CA ILE A 136 -20.75 3.41 -9.24
C ILE A 136 -20.61 2.44 -10.41
N LYS A 137 -21.26 2.78 -11.54
CA LYS A 137 -21.22 1.95 -12.75
C LYS A 137 -20.86 2.78 -13.98
N HIS A 138 -20.13 2.16 -14.91
CA HIS A 138 -19.94 2.64 -16.28
C HIS A 138 -20.38 1.55 -17.25
N GLY A 139 -21.60 1.67 -17.78
CA GLY A 139 -22.26 0.58 -18.48
C GLY A 139 -22.46 -0.63 -17.55
N LYS A 140 -21.89 -1.77 -17.92
CA LYS A 140 -21.92 -3.01 -17.12
C LYS A 140 -20.78 -3.08 -16.10
N ILE A 141 -19.78 -2.20 -16.19
CA ILE A 141 -18.58 -2.24 -15.33
C ILE A 141 -18.85 -1.56 -14.00
N HIS A 142 -18.55 -2.24 -12.90
CA HIS A 142 -18.57 -1.68 -11.56
C HIS A 142 -17.23 -0.99 -11.24
N VAL A 143 -17.30 0.13 -10.54
CA VAL A 143 -16.12 0.95 -10.21
C VAL A 143 -15.78 0.82 -8.73
N GLY A 144 -14.51 0.49 -8.45
CA GLY A 144 -14.02 0.33 -7.09
C GLY A 144 -13.85 1.66 -6.36
N VAL A 145 -13.84 1.60 -5.03
CA VAL A 145 -13.52 2.74 -4.16
C VAL A 145 -12.22 2.45 -3.43
N THR A 146 -11.26 3.36 -3.56
CA THR A 146 -9.88 3.16 -3.09
C THR A 146 -9.58 3.88 -1.78
N ASP A 147 -10.21 5.04 -1.56
CA ASP A 147 -9.99 5.84 -0.36
C ASP A 147 -11.28 6.43 0.17
N LEU A 148 -11.28 6.74 1.47
CA LEU A 148 -12.44 7.26 2.19
C LEU A 148 -11.94 8.14 3.33
N VAL A 149 -12.49 9.35 3.48
CA VAL A 149 -12.22 10.23 4.62
C VAL A 149 -13.53 10.75 5.20
N MET A 150 -13.56 10.97 6.51
CA MET A 150 -14.71 11.46 7.27
C MET A 150 -14.38 12.82 7.85
N ASP A 151 -15.32 13.75 7.82
CA ASP A 151 -15.20 15.02 8.54
C ASP A 151 -15.24 14.75 10.05
N PRO A 152 -14.19 15.11 10.81
CA PRO A 152 -14.16 14.86 12.25
C PRO A 152 -15.19 15.67 13.07
N ARG A 153 -15.81 16.72 12.49
CA ARG A 153 -16.86 17.52 13.13
C ARG A 153 -18.26 16.93 12.94
N ASP A 154 -18.47 16.23 11.80
CA ASP A 154 -19.77 15.64 11.45
C ASP A 154 -19.54 14.31 10.73
N SER A 155 -19.79 13.21 11.43
CA SER A 155 -19.65 11.84 10.93
C SER A 155 -20.64 11.48 9.80
N ASN A 156 -21.61 12.34 9.48
CA ASN A 156 -22.46 12.19 8.31
C ASN A 156 -21.79 12.68 7.02
N VAL A 157 -20.73 13.48 7.16
CA VAL A 157 -19.97 14.02 6.01
C VAL A 157 -18.78 13.12 5.72
N LEU A 158 -18.81 12.46 4.55
CA LEU A 158 -17.72 11.62 4.06
C LEU A 158 -17.38 11.97 2.61
N TYR A 159 -16.12 11.70 2.28
CA TYR A 159 -15.61 11.80 0.92
C TYR A 159 -15.03 10.43 0.51
N ALA A 160 -15.34 9.98 -0.70
CA ALA A 160 -14.88 8.71 -1.25
C ALA A 160 -14.23 8.93 -2.61
N THR A 161 -13.14 8.23 -2.90
CA THR A 161 -12.51 8.24 -4.22
C THR A 161 -12.81 6.97 -4.97
N SER A 162 -13.35 7.10 -6.15
CA SER A 162 -13.57 5.96 -7.04
C SER A 162 -12.41 5.83 -8.03
N TYR A 163 -12.12 4.59 -8.41
CA TYR A 163 -11.09 4.25 -9.37
C TYR A 163 -11.62 3.24 -10.39
N GLN A 164 -11.84 3.73 -11.61
CA GLN A 164 -12.27 2.88 -12.71
C GLN A 164 -11.06 2.17 -13.30
N ARG A 165 -10.83 0.96 -12.85
CA ARG A 165 -9.68 0.14 -13.21
C ARG A 165 -10.09 -1.26 -13.60
N ILE A 166 -9.46 -1.78 -14.65
CA ILE A 166 -9.57 -3.18 -15.06
C ILE A 166 -8.18 -3.68 -15.43
N ARG A 167 -7.82 -4.83 -14.88
CA ARG A 167 -6.64 -5.57 -15.30
C ARG A 167 -7.02 -6.90 -15.89
N ARG A 168 -6.35 -7.25 -16.97
CA ARG A 168 -6.45 -8.55 -17.64
C ARG A 168 -5.04 -9.13 -17.79
N PRO A 169 -4.87 -10.44 -17.99
CA PRO A 169 -3.54 -11.00 -18.29
C PRO A 169 -2.85 -10.35 -19.49
N TRP A 170 -3.63 -9.84 -20.44
CA TRP A 170 -3.17 -9.23 -21.68
C TRP A 170 -3.29 -7.71 -21.75
N GLY A 171 -3.74 -7.03 -20.69
CA GLY A 171 -3.93 -5.59 -20.74
C GLY A 171 -4.34 -4.96 -19.43
N PHE A 172 -4.14 -3.66 -19.37
CA PHE A 172 -4.43 -2.82 -18.20
C PHE A 172 -5.12 -1.52 -18.65
N SER A 173 -6.21 -1.17 -17.99
CA SER A 173 -6.85 0.14 -18.08
C SER A 173 -6.90 0.74 -16.67
N GLY A 174 -6.10 1.79 -16.47
CA GLY A 174 -5.92 2.46 -15.17
C GLY A 174 -6.64 3.78 -15.05
N ALA A 175 -7.56 4.11 -15.95
CA ALA A 175 -8.31 5.36 -15.92
C ALA A 175 -9.72 5.21 -16.49
N GLY A 176 -10.61 6.11 -16.10
CA GLY A 176 -11.95 6.15 -16.66
C GLY A 176 -12.79 7.33 -16.19
N PRO A 177 -13.89 7.64 -16.92
CA PRO A 177 -14.72 8.84 -16.65
C PRO A 177 -15.53 8.73 -15.35
N LYS A 178 -15.57 7.56 -14.74
CA LYS A 178 -16.25 7.34 -13.45
C LYS A 178 -15.31 7.36 -12.26
N SER A 179 -13.98 7.48 -12.47
CA SER A 179 -13.08 7.89 -11.42
C SER A 179 -13.41 9.32 -10.98
N GLY A 180 -13.27 9.61 -9.69
CA GLY A 180 -13.58 10.93 -9.15
C GLY A 180 -13.80 10.92 -7.65
N ILE A 181 -14.07 12.09 -7.10
CA ILE A 181 -14.35 12.30 -5.68
C ILE A 181 -15.86 12.42 -5.50
N TYR A 182 -16.40 11.67 -4.56
CA TYR A 182 -17.82 11.67 -4.19
C TYR A 182 -17.97 12.13 -2.75
N LYS A 183 -18.96 12.97 -2.49
CA LYS A 183 -19.29 13.49 -1.15
C LYS A 183 -20.70 13.06 -0.74
N THR A 184 -20.86 12.69 0.51
CA THR A 184 -22.15 12.57 1.21
C THR A 184 -22.20 13.54 2.38
N VAL A 185 -23.39 13.97 2.76
CA VAL A 185 -23.66 14.80 3.95
C VAL A 185 -24.77 14.20 4.83
N ASP A 186 -25.16 12.96 4.56
CA ASP A 186 -26.26 12.27 5.23
C ASP A 186 -25.90 10.83 5.64
N GLY A 187 -24.63 10.60 5.91
CA GLY A 187 -24.11 9.32 6.36
C GLY A 187 -24.18 8.23 5.30
N GLY A 188 -24.09 8.61 4.03
CA GLY A 188 -24.02 7.70 2.89
C GLY A 188 -25.40 7.34 2.29
N LYS A 189 -26.49 8.03 2.65
CA LYS A 189 -27.78 7.81 2.01
C LYS A 189 -27.78 8.32 0.57
N ASN A 190 -27.15 9.48 0.35
CA ASN A 190 -26.99 10.10 -0.96
C ASN A 190 -25.53 10.50 -1.17
N TRP A 191 -25.03 10.34 -2.41
CA TRP A 191 -23.67 10.72 -2.80
C TRP A 191 -23.72 11.60 -4.06
N LYS A 192 -22.91 12.65 -4.07
CA LYS A 192 -22.73 13.54 -5.21
C LYS A 192 -21.29 13.50 -5.67
N LYS A 193 -21.06 13.33 -6.97
CA LYS A 193 -19.73 13.48 -7.57
C LYS A 193 -19.36 14.97 -7.54
N LEU A 194 -18.17 15.29 -7.03
CA LEU A 194 -17.66 16.66 -7.00
C LEU A 194 -17.08 17.03 -8.37
N SER A 195 -17.14 18.32 -8.68
CA SER A 195 -16.62 18.87 -9.95
C SER A 195 -15.88 20.19 -9.75
N GLY A 196 -16.44 21.18 -9.20
CA GLY A 196 -15.98 22.56 -8.88
C GLY A 196 -14.48 22.86 -9.05
N GLY A 197 -13.90 22.81 -10.26
CA GLY A 197 -12.47 23.05 -10.50
C GLY A 197 -11.59 21.79 -10.51
N LEU A 198 -12.18 20.59 -10.30
CA LEU A 198 -11.48 19.32 -10.49
C LEU A 198 -11.37 18.98 -11.98
N PRO A 199 -10.35 18.20 -12.39
CA PRO A 199 -10.22 17.76 -13.77
C PRO A 199 -11.36 16.81 -14.14
N THR A 200 -11.68 16.78 -15.43
CA THR A 200 -12.73 15.96 -16.01
C THR A 200 -12.16 14.98 -17.03
N GLY A 201 -12.97 14.03 -17.51
CA GLY A 201 -12.56 13.06 -18.52
C GLY A 201 -12.01 11.78 -17.91
N LEU A 202 -10.86 11.32 -18.35
CA LEU A 202 -10.24 10.07 -17.93
C LEU A 202 -9.34 10.34 -16.72
N LEU A 203 -9.79 9.94 -15.54
CA LEU A 203 -9.02 10.05 -14.31
C LEU A 203 -8.61 8.66 -13.83
N GLY A 204 -7.38 8.56 -13.33
CA GLY A 204 -6.85 7.37 -12.71
C GLY A 204 -7.13 7.30 -11.21
N LYS A 205 -6.12 6.89 -10.45
CA LYS A 205 -6.20 6.77 -8.98
C LYS A 205 -6.24 8.16 -8.34
N ILE A 206 -6.99 8.25 -7.24
CA ILE A 206 -7.14 9.49 -6.47
C ILE A 206 -6.94 9.17 -4.99
N GLY A 207 -6.06 9.91 -4.32
CA GLY A 207 -5.91 9.91 -2.87
C GLY A 207 -6.45 11.18 -2.25
N LEU A 208 -6.93 11.11 -1.00
CA LEU A 208 -7.49 12.22 -0.25
C LEU A 208 -6.81 12.40 1.11
N ALA A 209 -6.66 13.65 1.52
CA ALA A 209 -6.33 14.02 2.89
C ALA A 209 -7.24 15.15 3.36
N ILE A 210 -7.78 15.04 4.57
CA ILE A 210 -8.56 16.06 5.23
C ILE A 210 -7.75 16.66 6.39
N PHE A 211 -7.72 17.99 6.50
CA PHE A 211 -7.03 18.63 7.62
C PHE A 211 -7.91 18.61 8.87
N PRO A 212 -7.50 17.87 9.94
CA PRO A 212 -8.44 17.57 11.03
C PRO A 212 -8.83 18.78 11.89
N ARG A 213 -8.00 19.85 11.92
CA ARG A 213 -8.29 21.07 12.70
C ARG A 213 -9.20 22.05 11.96
N ASN A 214 -9.23 21.97 10.65
CA ASN A 214 -10.19 22.68 9.79
C ASN A 214 -10.58 21.76 8.62
N PRO A 215 -11.60 20.92 8.76
CA PRO A 215 -12.03 19.97 7.76
C PRO A 215 -12.64 20.58 6.48
N ASP A 216 -12.76 21.89 6.38
CA ASP A 216 -13.07 22.57 5.13
C ASP A 216 -11.88 22.52 4.16
N ILE A 217 -10.68 22.23 4.70
CA ILE A 217 -9.45 22.06 3.94
C ILE A 217 -9.25 20.59 3.64
N LEU A 218 -9.27 20.25 2.34
CA LEU A 218 -8.86 18.94 1.84
C LEU A 218 -7.83 19.09 0.74
N TYR A 219 -7.03 18.06 0.61
CA TYR A 219 -6.13 17.85 -0.51
C TYR A 219 -6.51 16.59 -1.27
N ALA A 220 -6.38 16.66 -2.58
CA ALA A 220 -6.52 15.51 -3.47
C ALA A 220 -5.28 15.39 -4.35
N ILE A 221 -4.74 14.18 -4.48
CA ILE A 221 -3.77 13.87 -5.51
C ILE A 221 -4.47 13.07 -6.60
N ILE A 222 -4.42 13.51 -7.85
CA ILE A 222 -5.22 12.99 -8.95
C ILE A 222 -4.32 12.61 -10.12
N GLU A 223 -4.40 11.35 -10.56
CA GLU A 223 -3.84 10.90 -11.82
C GLU A 223 -4.73 11.43 -12.97
N ASP A 224 -4.20 12.37 -13.75
CA ASP A 224 -4.88 12.91 -14.92
C ASP A 224 -4.42 12.17 -16.20
N ALA A 225 -5.21 11.18 -16.61
CA ALA A 225 -4.92 10.38 -17.80
C ALA A 225 -5.36 11.07 -19.12
N ASN A 226 -5.86 12.28 -19.09
CA ASN A 226 -6.06 13.12 -20.29
C ASN A 226 -4.76 13.82 -20.70
N SER A 227 -3.75 13.83 -19.86
CA SER A 227 -2.45 14.41 -20.18
C SER A 227 -1.83 13.72 -21.39
N PRO A 228 -1.20 14.45 -22.32
CA PRO A 228 -0.45 13.86 -23.44
C PRO A 228 0.85 13.19 -22.99
N GLU A 229 1.15 13.24 -21.71
CA GLU A 229 2.33 12.62 -21.13
C GLU A 229 2.22 11.10 -21.12
N MET A 230 3.37 10.44 -21.13
CA MET A 230 3.45 8.98 -21.12
C MET A 230 3.25 8.41 -19.73
N SER A 231 2.53 7.31 -19.60
CA SER A 231 2.44 6.58 -18.35
C SER A 231 3.80 5.96 -17.95
N TYR A 232 3.97 5.66 -16.68
CA TYR A 232 5.17 4.97 -16.20
C TYR A 232 5.33 3.60 -16.88
N GLU A 233 4.25 2.85 -17.05
CA GLU A 233 4.25 1.55 -17.71
C GLU A 233 4.66 1.64 -19.20
N GLU A 234 4.14 2.63 -19.91
CA GLU A 234 4.52 2.86 -21.32
C GLU A 234 6.00 3.20 -21.44
N ARG A 235 6.51 4.07 -20.55
CA ARG A 235 7.93 4.41 -20.51
C ARG A 235 8.80 3.19 -20.20
N TRP A 236 8.39 2.36 -19.25
CA TRP A 236 9.11 1.14 -18.91
C TRP A 236 9.19 0.17 -20.09
N ILE A 237 8.09 0.01 -20.83
CA ILE A 237 8.05 -0.79 -22.04
C ILE A 237 8.99 -0.22 -23.11
N GLU A 238 9.02 1.11 -23.30
CA GLU A 238 9.93 1.75 -24.24
C GLU A 238 11.40 1.56 -23.87
N ILE A 239 11.75 1.71 -22.59
CA ILE A 239 13.11 1.46 -22.07
C ILE A 239 13.52 0.01 -22.34
N GLN A 240 12.65 -0.96 -22.08
CA GLN A 240 12.92 -2.37 -22.35
C GLN A 240 13.09 -2.68 -23.84
N ASN A 241 12.39 -1.98 -24.69
CA ASN A 241 12.52 -2.07 -26.14
C ASN A 241 13.71 -1.29 -26.71
N GLY A 242 14.56 -0.72 -25.85
CA GLY A 242 15.73 0.08 -26.25
C GLY A 242 15.38 1.44 -26.88
N LYS A 243 14.19 1.96 -26.60
CA LYS A 243 13.70 3.26 -27.09
C LYS A 243 13.52 4.22 -25.92
N PRO A 244 14.55 5.01 -25.56
CA PRO A 244 14.39 6.02 -24.53
C PRO A 244 13.36 7.07 -24.95
N SER A 245 12.29 7.22 -24.18
CA SER A 245 11.28 8.24 -24.46
C SER A 245 11.71 9.60 -23.96
N SER A 246 11.49 10.64 -24.76
CA SER A 246 11.64 12.03 -24.38
C SER A 246 10.37 12.64 -23.77
N LYS A 247 9.25 11.89 -23.76
CA LYS A 247 8.00 12.38 -23.20
C LYS A 247 8.04 12.37 -21.67
N PRO A 248 7.55 13.39 -20.98
CA PRO A 248 7.43 13.38 -19.53
C PRO A 248 6.46 12.27 -19.08
N ILE A 249 6.68 11.74 -17.88
CA ILE A 249 5.79 10.75 -17.28
C ILE A 249 4.54 11.44 -16.78
N VAL A 250 3.35 10.86 -17.03
CA VAL A 250 2.11 11.25 -16.36
C VAL A 250 2.30 11.07 -14.86
N GLY A 251 2.13 12.14 -14.12
CA GLY A 251 2.23 12.14 -12.67
C GLY A 251 0.89 12.49 -12.04
N ASN A 252 0.96 12.73 -10.76
CA ASN A 252 -0.16 13.18 -9.97
C ASN A 252 -0.18 14.70 -9.88
N ILE A 253 -1.33 15.29 -10.10
CA ILE A 253 -1.58 16.72 -9.85
C ILE A 253 -2.24 16.87 -8.48
N VAL A 254 -1.76 17.80 -7.68
CA VAL A 254 -2.33 18.09 -6.36
C VAL A 254 -3.35 19.20 -6.47
N TYR A 255 -4.53 18.95 -5.92
CA TYR A 255 -5.63 19.91 -5.78
C TYR A 255 -5.90 20.19 -4.31
N ARG A 256 -6.37 21.40 -4.03
CA ARG A 256 -6.80 21.83 -2.69
C ARG A 256 -8.18 22.47 -2.75
N THR A 257 -8.98 22.22 -1.74
CA THR A 257 -10.20 22.96 -1.40
C THR A 257 -10.05 23.62 -0.03
N ASP A 258 -10.69 24.77 0.15
CA ASP A 258 -10.77 25.50 1.42
C ASP A 258 -12.25 25.68 1.86
N ASP A 259 -13.19 25.02 1.17
CA ASP A 259 -14.65 25.13 1.34
C ASP A 259 -15.37 23.77 1.35
N ALA A 260 -14.73 22.77 1.96
CA ALA A 260 -15.27 21.42 2.11
C ALA A 260 -15.65 20.75 0.76
N GLY A 261 -14.91 21.09 -0.32
CA GLY A 261 -15.05 20.48 -1.65
C GLY A 261 -16.10 21.13 -2.54
N LEU A 262 -16.62 22.31 -2.22
CA LEU A 262 -17.51 23.05 -3.12
C LEU A 262 -16.74 23.56 -4.33
N SER A 263 -15.52 24.09 -4.11
CA SER A 263 -14.59 24.48 -5.15
C SER A 263 -13.19 23.90 -4.88
N TRP A 264 -12.48 23.59 -5.96
CA TRP A 264 -11.11 23.08 -5.93
C TRP A 264 -10.21 23.93 -6.82
N ARG A 265 -8.99 24.13 -6.38
CA ARG A 265 -7.94 24.75 -7.19
C ARG A 265 -6.77 23.79 -7.33
N GLN A 266 -6.15 23.81 -8.49
CA GLN A 266 -4.87 23.13 -8.66
C GLN A 266 -3.84 23.81 -7.74
N ALA A 267 -3.14 23.00 -6.94
CA ALA A 267 -2.16 23.47 -5.99
C ALA A 267 -0.73 23.31 -6.54
N SER A 268 -0.40 22.17 -7.18
CA SER A 268 0.90 21.95 -7.79
C SER A 268 0.96 22.48 -9.22
N GLU A 269 2.08 23.09 -9.62
CA GLU A 269 2.31 23.53 -11.00
C GLU A 269 2.57 22.37 -11.97
N GLY A 270 3.03 21.21 -11.44
CA GLY A 270 3.36 20.02 -12.21
C GLY A 270 3.12 18.75 -11.44
N ASN A 271 3.60 17.67 -12.00
CA ASN A 271 3.48 16.32 -11.44
C ASN A 271 4.24 16.19 -10.12
N VAL A 272 3.61 15.52 -9.14
CA VAL A 272 4.18 15.22 -7.84
C VAL A 272 4.15 13.70 -7.61
N GLY A 273 5.29 13.14 -7.23
CA GLY A 273 5.45 11.69 -7.09
C GLY A 273 5.49 10.95 -8.44
N GLY A 274 5.68 9.65 -8.38
CA GLY A 274 5.72 8.74 -9.52
C GLY A 274 4.66 7.66 -9.43
N ARG A 275 4.50 6.84 -10.48
CA ARG A 275 3.60 5.66 -10.57
C ARG A 275 2.23 5.88 -9.93
N PRO A 276 1.42 6.85 -10.43
CA PRO A 276 0.19 7.28 -9.78
C PRO A 276 -0.82 6.15 -9.58
N ASN A 277 -0.91 5.22 -10.52
CA ASN A 277 -1.77 4.04 -10.45
C ASN A 277 -1.45 3.12 -9.25
N TYR A 278 -0.22 3.14 -8.75
CA TYR A 278 0.25 2.29 -7.65
C TYR A 278 0.25 3.03 -6.32
N TYR A 279 0.96 4.16 -6.21
CA TYR A 279 1.04 4.93 -4.97
C TYR A 279 -0.21 5.79 -4.74
N GLY A 280 -0.22 7.02 -5.20
CA GLY A 280 -1.37 7.93 -5.13
C GLY A 280 -1.83 8.23 -3.71
N GLN A 281 -0.93 8.34 -2.74
CA GLN A 281 -1.25 8.72 -1.37
C GLN A 281 -0.76 10.12 -1.06
N ILE A 282 -1.63 10.90 -0.42
CA ILE A 282 -1.36 12.26 0.05
C ILE A 282 -1.70 12.36 1.53
N ILE A 283 -0.85 12.99 2.31
CA ILE A 283 -1.02 13.18 3.75
C ILE A 283 -0.82 14.65 4.09
N VAL A 284 -1.77 15.26 4.77
CA VAL A 284 -1.60 16.59 5.37
C VAL A 284 -1.11 16.43 6.80
N ASP A 285 -0.15 17.26 7.21
CA ASP A 285 0.28 17.31 8.60
C ASP A 285 -0.90 17.69 9.50
N PRO A 286 -1.23 16.91 10.53
CA PRO A 286 -2.40 17.17 11.37
C PRO A 286 -2.34 18.48 12.16
N ASN A 287 -1.18 19.14 12.20
CA ASN A 287 -0.96 20.38 12.96
C ASN A 287 -0.74 21.61 12.06
N ASP A 288 -0.42 21.43 10.76
CA ASP A 288 -0.16 22.51 9.82
C ASP A 288 -0.73 22.16 8.43
N ASP A 289 -1.81 22.83 8.03
CA ASP A 289 -2.48 22.60 6.74
C ASP A 289 -1.62 22.96 5.52
N LYS A 290 -0.51 23.68 5.70
CA LYS A 290 0.42 24.00 4.61
C LYS A 290 1.44 22.92 4.34
N VAL A 291 1.62 21.99 5.29
CA VAL A 291 2.58 20.89 5.18
C VAL A 291 1.89 19.64 4.66
N VAL A 292 2.29 19.23 3.47
CA VAL A 292 1.68 18.10 2.75
C VAL A 292 2.75 17.17 2.23
N TYR A 293 2.52 15.88 2.36
CA TYR A 293 3.40 14.82 1.86
C TYR A 293 2.72 14.01 0.76
N VAL A 294 3.47 13.62 -0.24
CA VAL A 294 3.06 12.68 -1.29
C VAL A 294 4.02 11.49 -1.28
N LEU A 295 3.45 10.30 -1.23
CA LEU A 295 4.20 9.05 -1.20
C LEU A 295 4.34 8.46 -2.61
N SER A 296 5.55 8.04 -2.94
CA SER A 296 5.92 7.33 -4.16
C SER A 296 7.20 6.54 -3.92
N GLU A 297 8.00 6.27 -4.97
CA GLU A 297 9.39 5.78 -4.81
C GLU A 297 10.19 6.65 -3.83
N LYS A 298 9.81 7.91 -3.74
CA LYS A 298 10.33 8.89 -2.78
C LYS A 298 9.16 9.51 -2.02
N VAL A 299 9.46 10.21 -0.94
CA VAL A 299 8.47 11.04 -0.26
C VAL A 299 8.74 12.49 -0.63
N ASP A 300 7.77 13.13 -1.27
CA ASP A 300 7.82 14.55 -1.58
C ASP A 300 7.06 15.35 -0.52
N ILE A 301 7.56 16.54 -0.19
CA ILE A 301 6.95 17.47 0.78
C ILE A 301 6.73 18.85 0.17
N SER A 302 5.57 19.41 0.41
CA SER A 302 5.27 20.84 0.29
C SER A 302 5.15 21.47 1.67
N ARG A 303 5.55 22.74 1.81
CA ARG A 303 5.37 23.56 3.02
C ARG A 303 4.63 24.87 2.74
N ASP A 304 4.02 24.96 1.57
CA ASP A 304 3.33 26.15 1.05
C ASP A 304 1.99 25.82 0.42
N SER A 305 1.29 24.86 1.03
CA SER A 305 -0.05 24.42 0.61
C SER A 305 -0.09 23.75 -0.78
N GLY A 306 0.97 23.02 -1.12
CA GLY A 306 1.04 22.25 -2.35
C GLY A 306 1.59 23.00 -3.56
N LYS A 307 2.09 24.24 -3.42
CA LYS A 307 2.61 25.02 -4.54
C LYS A 307 3.98 24.53 -5.00
N THR A 308 4.93 24.41 -4.08
CA THR A 308 6.26 23.91 -4.38
C THR A 308 6.54 22.61 -3.67
N TRP A 309 7.32 21.74 -4.30
CA TRP A 309 7.61 20.40 -3.82
C TRP A 309 9.11 20.13 -3.85
N LYS A 310 9.56 19.40 -2.84
CA LYS A 310 10.93 18.88 -2.76
C LYS A 310 10.93 17.53 -2.06
N ARG A 311 12.01 16.78 -2.20
CA ARG A 311 12.18 15.54 -1.45
C ARG A 311 12.13 15.81 0.06
N ALA A 312 11.32 15.06 0.79
CA ALA A 312 11.12 15.24 2.23
C ALA A 312 12.35 14.77 3.03
N PHE A 313 12.85 13.57 2.70
CA PHE A 313 13.99 12.93 3.35
C PHE A 313 14.62 11.88 2.43
N GLU A 314 15.87 11.55 2.69
CA GLU A 314 16.68 10.59 1.91
C GLU A 314 16.54 9.14 2.42
N TYR A 315 15.46 8.84 3.12
CA TYR A 315 15.20 7.55 3.72
C TYR A 315 13.99 6.86 3.07
N GLY A 316 13.99 5.51 3.11
CA GLY A 316 12.96 4.70 2.50
C GLY A 316 13.18 4.48 1.00
N GLY A 317 12.25 3.82 0.39
CA GLY A 317 12.15 3.55 -1.04
C GLY A 317 10.86 2.77 -1.28
N ASP A 318 10.09 3.14 -2.31
CA ASP A 318 8.76 2.59 -2.54
C ASP A 318 7.88 2.72 -1.28
N ASN A 319 7.50 3.97 -0.97
CA ASN A 319 6.85 4.32 0.29
C ASN A 319 5.34 4.15 0.19
N HIS A 320 4.74 3.45 1.16
CA HIS A 320 3.34 3.04 1.12
C HIS A 320 2.46 3.66 2.19
N VAL A 321 3.01 4.01 3.34
CA VAL A 321 2.26 4.63 4.43
C VAL A 321 3.14 5.58 5.22
N LEU A 322 2.60 6.76 5.52
CA LEU A 322 3.19 7.71 6.47
C LEU A 322 2.12 8.06 7.50
N TRP A 323 2.42 7.81 8.75
CA TRP A 323 1.62 8.28 9.88
C TRP A 323 2.36 9.40 10.61
N ILE A 324 1.64 10.47 10.95
CA ILE A 324 2.16 11.62 11.69
C ILE A 324 1.36 11.72 12.98
N ASN A 325 2.05 11.81 14.10
CA ASN A 325 1.40 11.93 15.40
C ASN A 325 0.60 13.25 15.47
N PRO A 326 -0.72 13.20 15.72
CA PRO A 326 -1.55 14.40 15.76
C PRO A 326 -1.25 15.33 16.95
N LYS A 327 -0.46 14.86 17.93
CA LYS A 327 -0.02 15.68 19.07
C LYS A 327 1.38 16.26 18.89
N ASP A 328 2.21 15.66 18.02
CA ASP A 328 3.59 16.09 17.77
C ASP A 328 4.04 15.63 16.37
N SER A 329 4.04 16.51 15.39
CA SER A 329 4.40 16.22 14.00
C SER A 329 5.89 15.79 13.83
N ARG A 330 6.71 15.89 14.87
CA ARG A 330 8.08 15.36 14.84
C ARG A 330 8.09 13.83 14.90
N HIS A 331 7.09 13.23 15.54
CA HIS A 331 6.95 11.79 15.64
C HIS A 331 6.21 11.25 14.42
N MET A 332 6.92 10.46 13.61
CA MET A 332 6.46 9.89 12.37
C MET A 332 6.74 8.40 12.29
N LEU A 333 5.87 7.67 11.62
CA LEU A 333 6.05 6.27 11.25
C LEU A 333 5.96 6.13 9.74
N LEU A 334 6.91 5.43 9.12
CA LEU A 334 7.00 5.22 7.67
C LEU A 334 7.05 3.73 7.36
N GLY A 335 6.14 3.26 6.51
CA GLY A 335 6.17 1.92 5.93
C GLY A 335 6.55 1.99 4.45
N TYR A 336 7.48 1.12 4.03
CA TYR A 336 8.04 1.08 2.69
C TYR A 336 8.46 -0.36 2.34
N ASP A 337 8.84 -0.64 1.09
CA ASP A 337 9.11 -2.01 0.62
C ASP A 337 10.16 -2.76 1.43
N TYR A 338 11.14 -2.05 1.97
CA TYR A 338 12.21 -2.67 2.77
C TYR A 338 11.92 -2.71 4.27
N GLY A 339 10.70 -2.37 4.70
CA GLY A 339 10.31 -2.49 6.09
C GLY A 339 9.57 -1.29 6.67
N PHE A 340 9.90 -0.97 7.91
CA PHE A 340 9.22 0.00 8.73
C PHE A 340 10.21 0.84 9.53
N ALA A 341 9.94 2.13 9.68
CA ALA A 341 10.84 3.05 10.39
C ALA A 341 10.09 4.11 11.18
N ARG A 342 10.76 4.67 12.17
CA ARG A 342 10.27 5.72 13.06
C ARG A 342 11.21 6.91 13.09
N SER A 343 10.65 8.12 13.15
CA SER A 343 11.38 9.37 13.37
C SER A 343 10.76 10.16 14.52
N TYR A 344 11.59 10.96 15.22
CA TYR A 344 11.18 11.92 16.25
C TYR A 344 11.61 13.36 15.94
N ASP A 345 12.05 13.62 14.73
CA ASP A 345 12.58 14.91 14.30
C ASP A 345 12.09 15.34 12.91
N SER A 346 10.84 14.97 12.60
CA SER A 346 10.17 15.27 11.32
C SER A 346 10.89 14.66 10.11
N GLY A 347 11.41 13.44 10.26
CA GLY A 347 12.03 12.68 9.20
C GLY A 347 13.49 13.05 8.88
N LYS A 348 14.16 13.83 9.73
CA LYS A 348 15.59 14.12 9.54
C LYS A 348 16.44 12.89 9.86
N ASN A 349 16.10 12.15 10.89
CA ASN A 349 16.71 10.88 11.26
C ASN A 349 15.63 9.80 11.41
N TRP A 350 15.96 8.57 11.01
CA TRP A 350 15.06 7.42 11.07
C TRP A 350 15.70 6.26 11.82
N ILE A 351 14.90 5.58 12.61
CA ILE A 351 15.23 4.32 13.25
C ILE A 351 14.50 3.23 12.49
N HIS A 352 15.23 2.39 11.77
CA HIS A 352 14.70 1.23 11.07
C HIS A 352 14.39 0.10 12.05
N PHE A 353 13.31 -0.64 11.78
CA PHE A 353 12.94 -1.85 12.50
C PHE A 353 13.28 -3.07 11.66
N ASP A 354 14.20 -3.89 12.13
CA ASP A 354 14.64 -5.16 11.55
C ASP A 354 14.14 -6.38 12.34
N ASN A 355 13.25 -6.15 13.30
CA ASN A 355 12.73 -7.14 14.23
C ASN A 355 11.29 -7.60 13.90
N ILE A 356 10.82 -7.36 12.69
CA ILE A 356 9.60 -7.94 12.13
C ILE A 356 10.00 -9.09 11.21
N SER A 357 9.74 -10.33 11.65
CA SER A 357 10.15 -11.54 10.93
C SER A 357 9.16 -11.87 9.82
N MET A 358 9.25 -11.20 8.67
CA MET A 358 8.45 -11.51 7.50
C MET A 358 9.26 -11.44 6.22
N ALA A 359 8.89 -12.31 5.24
CA ALA A 359 9.45 -12.30 3.90
C ALA A 359 8.41 -12.82 2.91
N GLN A 360 8.36 -12.24 1.70
CA GLN A 360 7.54 -12.76 0.61
C GLN A 360 8.43 -13.55 -0.34
N LEU A 361 8.40 -14.88 -0.23
CA LEU A 361 9.15 -15.78 -1.08
C LEU A 361 8.37 -16.11 -2.36
N TYR A 362 8.98 -15.92 -3.54
CA TYR A 362 8.41 -16.33 -4.81
C TYR A 362 8.59 -17.83 -5.08
N ALA A 363 9.73 -18.37 -4.67
CA ALA A 363 10.04 -19.79 -4.78
C ALA A 363 11.00 -20.21 -3.67
N ILE A 364 10.93 -21.48 -3.28
CA ILE A 364 11.76 -22.08 -2.26
C ILE A 364 12.45 -23.32 -2.82
N SER A 365 13.72 -23.53 -2.48
CA SER A 365 14.45 -24.76 -2.70
C SER A 365 15.32 -25.12 -1.50
N ILE A 366 15.82 -26.35 -1.47
CA ILE A 366 16.72 -26.84 -0.43
C ILE A 366 17.94 -27.52 -1.07
N ASP A 367 19.04 -27.61 -0.33
CA ASP A 367 20.19 -28.43 -0.69
C ASP A 367 20.16 -29.80 0.00
N MET A 368 21.19 -30.59 -0.26
CA MET A 368 21.35 -31.97 0.29
C MET A 368 22.32 -32.01 1.46
N ASP A 369 22.68 -30.89 2.07
CA ASP A 369 23.49 -30.84 3.28
C ASP A 369 22.72 -31.38 4.51
N PHE A 370 23.43 -31.68 5.56
CA PHE A 370 22.83 -32.02 6.85
C PHE A 370 23.48 -31.23 8.00
N PRO A 371 22.75 -30.36 8.65
CA PRO A 371 21.38 -29.88 8.30
C PRO A 371 21.35 -29.17 6.95
N TYR A 372 20.22 -29.31 6.23
CA TYR A 372 20.05 -28.68 4.92
C TYR A 372 19.89 -27.16 5.05
N ASN A 373 20.19 -26.46 3.97
CA ASN A 373 19.90 -25.05 3.85
C ASN A 373 18.63 -24.83 3.01
N VAL A 374 17.95 -23.72 3.30
CA VAL A 374 16.78 -23.23 2.57
C VAL A 374 17.21 -22.04 1.71
N TYR A 375 16.79 -22.05 0.46
CA TYR A 375 17.02 -20.95 -0.49
C TYR A 375 15.68 -20.34 -0.88
N GLY A 376 15.60 -19.01 -0.89
CA GLY A 376 14.38 -18.31 -1.26
C GLY A 376 14.65 -17.07 -2.08
N GLY A 377 13.94 -16.94 -3.19
CA GLY A 377 13.91 -15.72 -3.99
C GLY A 377 12.77 -14.79 -3.57
N MET A 378 13.07 -13.51 -3.39
CA MET A 378 12.12 -12.48 -2.94
C MET A 378 12.09 -11.30 -3.91
N GLN A 379 10.94 -10.66 -4.01
CA GLN A 379 10.81 -9.41 -4.75
C GLN A 379 11.69 -8.33 -4.10
N ASP A 380 12.39 -7.57 -4.94
CA ASP A 380 13.25 -6.41 -4.57
C ASP A 380 14.37 -6.72 -3.57
N PHE A 381 14.37 -7.91 -2.97
CA PHE A 381 15.29 -8.31 -1.90
C PHE A 381 16.28 -9.41 -2.30
N GLY A 382 16.20 -9.89 -3.53
CA GLY A 382 17.11 -10.89 -4.09
C GLY A 382 16.84 -12.32 -3.63
N THR A 383 17.86 -13.16 -3.79
CA THR A 383 17.85 -14.56 -3.35
C THR A 383 18.72 -14.73 -2.11
N TRP A 384 18.17 -15.38 -1.10
CA TRP A 384 18.80 -15.63 0.19
C TRP A 384 18.91 -17.11 0.47
N LYS A 385 19.96 -17.47 1.24
CA LYS A 385 20.23 -18.80 1.75
C LYS A 385 20.28 -18.76 3.27
N GLY A 386 19.61 -19.67 3.94
CA GLY A 386 19.67 -19.78 5.39
C GLY A 386 19.65 -21.23 5.87
N PRO A 387 20.15 -21.53 7.08
CA PRO A 387 20.14 -22.88 7.62
C PRO A 387 18.73 -23.31 8.05
N SER A 388 18.38 -24.59 7.87
CA SER A 388 17.12 -25.13 8.42
C SER A 388 17.15 -25.28 9.94
N THR A 389 18.33 -25.44 10.52
CA THR A 389 18.55 -25.55 11.97
C THR A 389 19.88 -24.93 12.36
N LYS A 390 19.99 -24.51 13.62
CA LYS A 390 21.20 -23.93 14.20
C LYS A 390 21.51 -24.56 15.55
N LYS A 391 22.78 -24.87 15.79
CA LYS A 391 23.24 -25.35 17.10
C LYS A 391 23.33 -24.17 18.09
N GLY A 392 22.90 -24.36 19.32
CA GLY A 392 23.06 -23.38 20.38
C GLY A 392 21.75 -22.92 20.99
N ARG A 393 21.85 -21.87 21.84
CA ARG A 393 20.72 -21.31 22.59
C ARG A 393 19.83 -20.34 21.78
N PHE A 394 20.37 -19.80 20.71
CA PHE A 394 19.70 -18.75 19.96
C PHE A 394 18.97 -19.32 18.75
N PRO A 395 17.78 -18.80 18.42
CA PRO A 395 17.08 -19.14 17.19
C PRO A 395 17.88 -18.69 15.95
N ILE A 396 17.46 -19.15 14.78
CA ILE A 396 17.94 -18.62 13.50
C ILE A 396 17.58 -17.12 13.46
N ARG A 397 18.57 -16.31 13.10
CA ARG A 397 18.46 -14.85 13.01
C ARG A 397 18.81 -14.37 11.60
N PHE A 398 18.63 -13.08 11.35
CA PHE A 398 18.97 -12.48 10.05
C PHE A 398 20.45 -12.68 9.69
N GLU A 399 21.35 -12.60 10.65
CA GLU A 399 22.80 -12.80 10.46
C GLU A 399 23.18 -14.24 10.05
N ASP A 400 22.27 -15.17 10.20
CA ASP A 400 22.48 -16.57 9.76
C ASP A 400 22.09 -16.77 8.28
N TRP A 401 21.48 -15.75 7.66
CA TRP A 401 21.11 -15.74 6.26
C TRP A 401 22.19 -15.06 5.41
N GLU A 402 22.49 -15.67 4.27
CA GLU A 402 23.45 -15.19 3.29
C GLU A 402 22.73 -14.66 2.06
N HIS A 403 23.05 -13.42 1.65
CA HIS A 403 22.57 -12.85 0.40
C HIS A 403 23.32 -13.45 -0.78
N VAL A 404 22.64 -14.21 -1.61
CA VAL A 404 23.24 -14.94 -2.74
C VAL A 404 23.25 -14.12 -4.01
N ARG A 405 22.15 -13.40 -4.29
CA ARG A 405 21.97 -12.64 -5.52
C ARG A 405 21.01 -11.48 -5.35
N GLY A 406 21.35 -10.32 -5.90
CA GLY A 406 20.48 -9.13 -5.94
C GLY A 406 19.50 -9.12 -7.11
N GLY A 407 18.64 -8.10 -7.14
CA GLY A 407 17.48 -7.93 -8.02
C GLY A 407 16.25 -8.62 -7.44
N ASP A 408 15.19 -8.80 -8.23
CA ASP A 408 14.11 -9.70 -7.84
C ASP A 408 14.62 -11.14 -7.85
N GLY A 409 14.53 -11.84 -6.72
CA GLY A 409 14.89 -13.25 -6.65
C GLY A 409 13.71 -14.12 -7.09
N PHE A 410 13.99 -15.10 -7.95
CA PHE A 410 12.99 -16.06 -8.41
C PHE A 410 13.41 -17.48 -8.01
N TYR A 411 13.47 -18.38 -8.98
CA TYR A 411 13.88 -19.76 -8.73
C TYR A 411 15.37 -19.86 -8.43
N SER A 412 15.68 -20.71 -7.50
CA SER A 412 17.05 -21.17 -7.18
C SER A 412 17.07 -22.68 -7.11
N GLN A 413 18.13 -23.29 -7.60
CA GLN A 413 18.34 -24.74 -7.59
C GLN A 413 19.79 -25.06 -7.28
N VAL A 414 19.99 -25.85 -6.24
CA VAL A 414 21.30 -26.41 -5.92
C VAL A 414 21.49 -27.72 -6.70
N ASP A 415 22.70 -27.97 -7.22
CA ASP A 415 23.02 -29.23 -7.86
C ASP A 415 22.91 -30.35 -6.81
N PRO A 416 22.01 -31.34 -7.01
CA PRO A 416 21.78 -32.37 -6.00
C PRO A 416 22.96 -33.31 -5.80
N THR A 417 23.94 -33.32 -6.72
CA THR A 417 25.15 -34.15 -6.65
C THR A 417 26.36 -33.37 -6.12
N ASN A 418 26.29 -32.05 -6.10
CA ASN A 418 27.39 -31.20 -5.67
C ASN A 418 26.90 -29.81 -5.21
N ASN A 419 26.65 -29.70 -3.91
CA ASN A 419 26.14 -28.46 -3.28
C ASN A 419 27.02 -27.21 -3.54
N ARG A 420 28.18 -27.37 -4.17
CA ARG A 420 29.00 -26.22 -4.60
C ARG A 420 28.30 -25.36 -5.64
N TRP A 421 27.46 -25.95 -6.49
CA TRP A 421 26.86 -25.25 -7.61
C TRP A 421 25.42 -24.86 -7.31
N LEU A 422 25.17 -23.54 -7.34
CA LEU A 422 23.85 -22.96 -7.17
C LEU A 422 23.46 -22.20 -8.44
N TYR A 423 22.31 -22.50 -8.97
CA TYR A 423 21.70 -21.82 -10.11
C TYR A 423 20.61 -20.88 -9.61
N CYS A 424 20.72 -19.58 -9.90
CA CYS A 424 19.76 -18.59 -9.48
C CYS A 424 19.26 -17.77 -10.65
N GLU A 425 17.98 -17.44 -10.60
CA GLU A 425 17.31 -16.55 -11.54
C GLU A 425 17.01 -15.21 -10.91
N SER A 426 17.10 -14.14 -11.69
CA SER A 426 16.47 -12.85 -11.37
C SER A 426 15.59 -12.38 -12.52
N GLN A 427 14.95 -11.19 -12.40
CA GLN A 427 14.01 -10.69 -13.39
C GLN A 427 14.57 -10.79 -14.82
N PHE A 428 13.67 -10.94 -15.78
CA PHE A 428 13.94 -11.08 -17.22
C PHE A 428 14.66 -12.39 -17.61
N GLY A 429 14.58 -13.42 -16.77
CA GLY A 429 15.24 -14.69 -17.02
C GLY A 429 16.77 -14.56 -16.96
N GLU A 430 17.29 -13.64 -16.17
CA GLU A 430 18.72 -13.52 -15.94
C GLU A 430 19.19 -14.67 -15.04
N LEU A 431 19.66 -15.75 -15.70
CA LEU A 431 20.16 -16.96 -15.06
C LEU A 431 21.67 -16.87 -14.82
N ALA A 432 22.11 -17.31 -13.64
CA ALA A 432 23.53 -17.44 -13.33
C ALA A 432 23.81 -18.74 -12.55
N ARG A 433 24.98 -19.32 -12.77
CA ARG A 433 25.61 -20.33 -11.91
C ARG A 433 26.51 -19.63 -10.92
N ASN A 434 26.34 -19.90 -9.65
CA ASN A 434 27.17 -19.42 -8.56
C ASN A 434 28.01 -20.57 -8.00
N ASP A 435 29.29 -20.33 -7.80
CA ASP A 435 30.17 -21.23 -7.06
C ASP A 435 30.12 -20.86 -5.58
N GLN A 436 29.41 -21.61 -4.77
CA GLN A 436 29.22 -21.34 -3.33
C GLN A 436 30.53 -21.39 -2.54
N LYS A 437 31.59 -22.01 -3.10
CA LYS A 437 32.91 -22.10 -2.45
C LYS A 437 33.79 -20.88 -2.71
N THR A 438 33.75 -20.34 -3.91
CA THR A 438 34.64 -19.23 -4.32
C THR A 438 33.92 -17.89 -4.41
N GLY A 439 32.57 -17.87 -4.45
CA GLY A 439 31.76 -16.69 -4.72
C GLY A 439 31.74 -16.30 -6.21
N GLU A 440 32.43 -17.08 -7.10
CA GLU A 440 32.43 -16.79 -8.53
C GLU A 440 31.01 -16.94 -9.12
N ARG A 441 30.61 -15.98 -9.92
CA ARG A 441 29.31 -15.96 -10.61
C ARG A 441 29.49 -15.94 -12.11
N LYS A 442 28.88 -16.91 -12.79
CA LYS A 442 28.90 -17.01 -14.27
C LYS A 442 27.47 -16.88 -14.81
N PRO A 443 27.16 -15.85 -15.63
CA PRO A 443 25.92 -15.79 -16.36
C PRO A 443 25.83 -16.96 -17.34
N ILE A 444 24.65 -17.61 -17.37
CA ILE A 444 24.39 -18.78 -18.25
C ILE A 444 23.16 -18.58 -19.13
N ARG A 445 22.55 -17.40 -19.10
CA ARG A 445 21.46 -17.08 -20.01
C ARG A 445 21.94 -17.12 -21.46
N TYR A 446 21.26 -17.90 -22.27
CA TYR A 446 21.45 -17.86 -23.73
C TYR A 446 20.96 -16.51 -24.26
N ARG A 447 21.88 -15.72 -24.78
CA ARG A 447 21.59 -14.51 -25.56
C ARG A 447 21.81 -14.89 -27.01
N GLY A 448 20.74 -15.31 -27.71
CA GLY A 448 20.82 -15.60 -29.13
C GLY A 448 21.51 -14.44 -29.87
N ASN A 449 22.22 -14.76 -30.91
CA ASN A 449 22.75 -13.73 -31.81
C ASN A 449 21.60 -12.86 -32.31
N LYS A 450 21.65 -11.55 -32.01
CA LYS A 450 20.72 -10.57 -32.56
C LYS A 450 20.96 -10.40 -34.03
#